data_5d28a0c3c228654bba8f5129f3373f6a
#
_entry.id   5d28a0c3c228654bba8f5129f3373f6a
#
_cell.length_a   1.000
_cell.length_b   1.000
_cell.length_c   1.000
_cell.angle_alpha   90.00
_cell.angle_beta   90.00
_cell.angle_gamma   90.00
#
_symmetry.space_group_name_H-M   'P 1'
#
loop_
_entity.id
_entity.type
_entity.pdbx_description
1 polymer ?
#
loop_
_entity_poly.entity_id
_entity_poly.type
_entity_poly.pdbx_seq_one_letter_code
_entity_poly.pdbx_strand_id
1 'polypeptide(L)'
;MYELLKKLIFPLLKVRETQPSPPAGSHDTFQVFRACPAFLSYNLFFWKLYVVMLAFWVVVVSVVLLVVSPWFILLVVPLVLVAAFKAAVFYATTRLNYDMRWYVITERSLLIREGVWIVREITLTFANAQNVRITQGPLQRLFGFSNVEVDTAGGGGGSGSHHGEGARPHRAALRGLDNATFVRDLILEHLRRHRTAGLGDPDDRAGAGRKALDPELLREILEEAKTLRTALVSAQRT
;
A
#
# COMPACT_ATOMS: atom_id res chain seq x y z
N MET A 1 -10.72 26.93 -9.44
CA MET A 1 -9.40 26.70 -10.05
C MET A 1 -9.01 25.22 -10.09
N TYR A 2 -9.04 24.50 -8.94
CA TYR A 2 -8.70 23.07 -8.87
C TYR A 2 -9.60 22.19 -9.76
N GLU A 3 -10.93 22.37 -9.72
CA GLU A 3 -11.89 21.63 -10.55
C GLU A 3 -11.67 21.84 -12.06
N LEU A 4 -11.25 23.04 -12.47
CA LEU A 4 -10.90 23.32 -13.86
C LEU A 4 -9.61 22.59 -14.27
N LEU A 5 -8.58 22.58 -13.40
CA LEU A 5 -7.35 21.82 -13.59
C LEU A 5 -7.64 20.31 -13.70
N LYS A 6 -8.51 19.80 -12.84
CA LYS A 6 -8.95 18.40 -12.86
C LYS A 6 -9.61 18.05 -14.19
N LYS A 7 -10.58 18.86 -14.64
CA LYS A 7 -11.28 18.67 -15.94
C LYS A 7 -10.33 18.74 -17.15
N LEU A 8 -9.24 19.48 -17.05
CA LEU A 8 -8.27 19.60 -18.14
C LEU A 8 -7.25 18.44 -18.14
N ILE A 9 -6.80 18.03 -16.94
CA ILE A 9 -5.71 17.04 -16.78
C ILE A 9 -6.23 15.62 -16.97
N PHE A 10 -7.41 15.26 -16.47
CA PHE A 10 -7.94 13.90 -16.56
C PHE A 10 -8.14 13.38 -17.99
N PRO A 11 -8.75 14.11 -18.91
CA PRO A 11 -8.87 13.64 -20.29
C PRO A 11 -7.50 13.58 -20.99
N LEU A 12 -6.57 14.50 -20.64
CA LEU A 12 -5.22 14.51 -21.19
C LEU A 12 -4.40 13.29 -20.77
N LEU A 13 -4.49 12.90 -19.50
CA LEU A 13 -3.75 11.76 -18.94
C LEU A 13 -4.52 10.42 -19.06
N LYS A 14 -5.75 10.43 -19.60
CA LYS A 14 -6.65 9.24 -19.67
C LYS A 14 -6.78 8.49 -18.34
N VAL A 15 -6.65 9.19 -17.21
CA VAL A 15 -6.76 8.60 -15.88
C VAL A 15 -8.24 8.39 -15.57
N ARG A 16 -8.63 7.15 -15.30
CA ARG A 16 -9.98 6.82 -14.85
C ARG A 16 -10.13 7.14 -13.37
N GLU A 17 -11.08 8.01 -13.04
CA GLU A 17 -11.49 8.27 -11.63
C GLU A 17 -12.23 7.10 -10.98
N THR A 18 -12.54 6.09 -11.75
CA THR A 18 -13.32 4.96 -11.27
C THR A 18 -12.58 4.24 -10.15
N GLN A 19 -13.33 3.96 -9.09
CA GLN A 19 -12.90 3.07 -8.02
C GLN A 19 -12.33 1.79 -8.63
N PRO A 20 -11.16 1.32 -8.19
CA PRO A 20 -10.59 0.08 -8.70
C PRO A 20 -11.59 -1.06 -8.45
N SER A 21 -11.88 -1.83 -9.49
CA SER A 21 -12.72 -3.01 -9.35
C SER A 21 -11.99 -4.05 -8.50
N PRO A 22 -12.64 -4.67 -7.53
CA PRO A 22 -12.05 -5.77 -6.78
C PRO A 22 -11.63 -6.88 -7.74
N PRO A 23 -10.53 -7.60 -7.47
CA PRO A 23 -10.09 -8.70 -8.30
C PRO A 23 -11.17 -9.78 -8.42
N ALA A 24 -11.25 -10.40 -9.61
CA ALA A 24 -12.25 -11.43 -9.91
C ALA A 24 -12.21 -12.56 -8.86
N GLY A 25 -13.37 -12.84 -8.25
CA GLY A 25 -13.50 -13.87 -7.20
C GLY A 25 -13.71 -13.35 -5.77
N SER A 26 -13.70 -12.03 -5.55
CA SER A 26 -14.02 -11.43 -4.24
C SER A 26 -15.42 -10.79 -4.30
N HIS A 27 -16.47 -11.61 -4.18
CA HIS A 27 -17.84 -11.11 -4.43
C HIS A 27 -18.56 -10.52 -3.20
N ASP A 28 -18.11 -10.75 -1.95
CA ASP A 28 -19.01 -10.54 -0.84
C ASP A 28 -18.67 -9.44 0.17
N THR A 29 -17.41 -9.08 0.38
CA THR A 29 -17.10 -8.02 1.34
C THR A 29 -15.77 -7.32 1.00
N PHE A 30 -15.85 -6.13 0.45
CA PHE A 30 -14.66 -5.30 0.29
C PHE A 30 -14.81 -3.99 1.05
N GLN A 31 -13.75 -3.56 1.71
CA GLN A 31 -13.68 -2.29 2.40
C GLN A 31 -12.74 -1.34 1.66
N VAL A 32 -13.21 -0.13 1.40
CA VAL A 32 -12.44 0.90 0.69
C VAL A 32 -12.00 1.96 1.67
N PHE A 33 -10.70 2.16 1.74
CA PHE A 33 -10.08 3.20 2.54
C PHE A 33 -9.43 4.25 1.63
N ARG A 34 -9.39 5.47 2.11
CA ARG A 34 -8.72 6.60 1.48
C ARG A 34 -7.74 7.24 2.45
N ALA A 35 -6.76 7.97 1.90
CA ALA A 35 -5.92 8.80 2.74
C ALA A 35 -6.74 9.87 3.46
N CYS A 36 -6.42 10.16 4.71
CA CYS A 36 -7.12 11.15 5.52
C CYS A 36 -6.78 12.59 5.08
N PRO A 37 -7.63 13.59 5.39
CA PRO A 37 -7.34 14.99 5.08
C PRO A 37 -6.06 15.53 5.72
N ALA A 38 -5.67 14.98 6.87
CA ALA A 38 -4.42 15.33 7.55
C ALA A 38 -3.19 15.02 6.70
N PHE A 39 -3.21 13.94 5.94
CA PHE A 39 -2.17 13.59 4.98
C PHE A 39 -2.06 14.63 3.85
N LEU A 40 -3.18 15.14 3.36
CA LEU A 40 -3.17 16.23 2.39
C LEU A 40 -2.55 17.50 2.97
N SER A 41 -2.96 17.89 4.20
CA SER A 41 -2.42 19.06 4.90
C SER A 41 -0.91 18.95 5.13
N TYR A 42 -0.42 17.76 5.45
CA TYR A 42 1.00 17.45 5.56
C TYR A 42 1.74 17.66 4.23
N ASN A 43 1.24 17.13 3.12
CA ASN A 43 1.86 17.32 1.82
C ASN A 43 1.81 18.80 1.36
N LEU A 44 0.71 19.51 1.65
CA LEU A 44 0.59 20.94 1.37
C LEU A 44 1.52 21.79 2.25
N PHE A 45 1.85 21.35 3.46
CA PHE A 45 2.86 22.00 4.29
C PHE A 45 4.23 21.98 3.60
N PHE A 46 4.68 20.84 3.08
CA PHE A 46 5.93 20.75 2.33
C PHE A 46 5.87 21.53 1.01
N TRP A 47 4.73 21.54 0.34
CA TRP A 47 4.54 22.38 -0.83
C TRP A 47 4.70 23.88 -0.48
N LYS A 48 4.10 24.36 0.60
CA LYS A 48 4.27 25.74 1.06
C LYS A 48 5.73 26.05 1.38
N LEU A 49 6.41 25.15 2.08
CA LEU A 49 7.83 25.31 2.39
C LEU A 49 8.68 25.40 1.10
N TYR A 50 8.40 24.52 0.14
CA TYR A 50 9.05 24.55 -1.18
C TYR A 50 8.81 25.91 -1.90
N VAL A 51 7.58 26.43 -1.91
CA VAL A 51 7.25 27.72 -2.53
C VAL A 51 8.00 28.86 -1.86
N VAL A 52 8.07 28.88 -0.52
CA VAL A 52 8.84 29.90 0.23
C VAL A 52 10.32 29.85 -0.13
N MET A 53 10.91 28.66 -0.15
CA MET A 53 12.31 28.48 -0.55
C MET A 53 12.55 28.88 -2.00
N LEU A 54 11.65 28.51 -2.91
CA LEU A 54 11.72 28.89 -4.32
C LEU A 54 11.65 30.41 -4.48
N ALA A 55 10.69 31.06 -3.80
CA ALA A 55 10.54 32.52 -3.82
C ALA A 55 11.80 33.22 -3.30
N PHE A 56 12.36 32.76 -2.20
CA PHE A 56 13.62 33.28 -1.64
C PHE A 56 14.74 33.23 -2.68
N TRP A 57 14.96 32.08 -3.33
CA TRP A 57 15.99 31.93 -4.34
C TRP A 57 15.74 32.78 -5.58
N VAL A 58 14.49 32.90 -6.02
CA VAL A 58 14.11 33.80 -7.14
C VAL A 58 14.44 35.24 -6.81
N VAL A 59 14.14 35.73 -5.59
CA VAL A 59 14.48 37.08 -5.14
C VAL A 59 15.98 37.29 -5.11
N VAL A 60 16.73 36.39 -4.49
CA VAL A 60 18.21 36.49 -4.42
C VAL A 60 18.83 36.57 -5.81
N VAL A 61 18.45 35.65 -6.72
CA VAL A 61 18.96 35.63 -8.09
C VAL A 61 18.58 36.90 -8.84
N SER A 62 17.31 37.36 -8.68
CA SER A 62 16.85 38.60 -9.34
C SER A 62 17.61 39.83 -8.88
N VAL A 63 17.89 39.96 -7.56
CA VAL A 63 18.68 41.08 -7.04
C VAL A 63 20.11 41.05 -7.58
N VAL A 64 20.76 39.88 -7.57
CA VAL A 64 22.13 39.72 -8.11
C VAL A 64 22.18 40.12 -9.59
N LEU A 65 21.25 39.63 -10.40
CA LEU A 65 21.19 39.96 -11.83
C LEU A 65 21.01 41.47 -12.06
N LEU A 66 20.12 42.11 -11.33
CA LEU A 66 19.84 43.55 -11.47
C LEU A 66 21.02 44.42 -11.02
N VAL A 67 21.76 43.99 -10.00
CA VAL A 67 22.97 44.68 -9.53
C VAL A 67 24.10 44.61 -10.58
N VAL A 68 24.23 43.48 -11.27
CA VAL A 68 25.25 43.30 -12.33
C VAL A 68 24.92 44.18 -13.55
N SER A 69 23.67 44.20 -14.00
CA SER A 69 23.21 45.05 -15.07
C SER A 69 21.67 45.18 -15.12
N PRO A 70 21.11 46.39 -15.25
CA PRO A 70 19.66 46.58 -15.37
C PRO A 70 19.02 45.88 -16.57
N TRP A 71 19.77 45.59 -17.63
CA TRP A 71 19.28 44.88 -18.81
C TRP A 71 18.85 43.43 -18.50
N PHE A 72 19.33 42.82 -17.37
CA PHE A 72 18.94 41.51 -16.95
C PHE A 72 17.49 41.42 -16.47
N ILE A 73 16.75 42.53 -16.39
CA ILE A 73 15.30 42.53 -16.14
C ILE A 73 14.54 41.62 -17.11
N LEU A 74 15.02 41.53 -18.36
CA LEU A 74 14.45 40.63 -19.37
C LEU A 74 14.58 39.16 -19.02
N LEU A 75 15.55 38.78 -18.17
CA LEU A 75 15.74 37.41 -17.67
C LEU A 75 14.95 37.16 -16.37
N VAL A 76 14.71 38.18 -15.57
CA VAL A 76 13.95 38.06 -14.32
C VAL A 76 12.48 37.70 -14.57
N VAL A 77 11.85 38.31 -15.59
CA VAL A 77 10.44 38.00 -15.91
C VAL A 77 10.22 36.53 -16.25
N PRO A 78 10.94 35.90 -17.20
CA PRO A 78 10.78 34.48 -17.48
C PRO A 78 11.17 33.58 -16.29
N LEU A 79 12.16 34.00 -15.48
CA LEU A 79 12.54 33.26 -14.26
C LEU A 79 11.37 33.15 -13.27
N VAL A 80 10.67 34.29 -13.02
CA VAL A 80 9.50 34.34 -12.14
C VAL A 80 8.36 33.51 -12.72
N LEU A 81 8.09 33.59 -14.02
CA LEU A 81 7.05 32.80 -14.67
C LEU A 81 7.31 31.29 -14.57
N VAL A 82 8.53 30.85 -14.80
CA VAL A 82 8.94 29.44 -14.66
C VAL A 82 8.78 28.97 -13.19
N ALA A 83 9.17 29.79 -12.23
CA ALA A 83 9.02 29.48 -10.82
C ALA A 83 7.54 29.34 -10.42
N ALA A 84 6.70 30.26 -10.86
CA ALA A 84 5.25 30.21 -10.63
C ALA A 84 4.62 28.97 -11.29
N PHE A 85 5.01 28.65 -12.52
CA PHE A 85 4.54 27.45 -13.21
C PHE A 85 4.94 26.19 -12.47
N LYS A 86 6.21 26.04 -12.02
CA LYS A 86 6.67 24.89 -11.20
C LYS A 86 5.89 24.75 -9.90
N ALA A 87 5.64 25.85 -9.20
CA ALA A 87 4.85 25.86 -7.98
C ALA A 87 3.41 25.38 -8.23
N ALA A 88 2.78 25.83 -9.31
CA ALA A 88 1.43 25.44 -9.71
C ALA A 88 1.36 23.95 -10.10
N VAL A 89 2.32 23.46 -10.89
CA VAL A 89 2.39 22.03 -11.27
C VAL A 89 2.61 21.15 -10.05
N PHE A 90 3.48 21.55 -9.12
CA PHE A 90 3.72 20.78 -7.90
C PHE A 90 2.48 20.74 -7.01
N TYR A 91 1.75 21.86 -6.87
CA TYR A 91 0.47 21.89 -6.16
C TYR A 91 -0.55 20.93 -6.80
N ALA A 92 -0.73 21.03 -8.11
CA ALA A 92 -1.66 20.16 -8.84
C ALA A 92 -1.31 18.68 -8.67
N THR A 93 -0.05 18.33 -8.82
CA THR A 93 0.45 16.97 -8.64
C THR A 93 0.19 16.44 -7.22
N THR A 94 0.48 17.26 -6.20
CA THR A 94 0.25 16.92 -4.79
C THR A 94 -1.21 16.64 -4.52
N ARG A 95 -2.09 17.50 -5.01
CA ARG A 95 -3.54 17.38 -4.83
C ARG A 95 -4.11 16.16 -5.55
N LEU A 96 -3.71 15.97 -6.81
CA LEU A 96 -4.16 14.84 -7.62
C LEU A 96 -3.66 13.50 -7.07
N ASN A 97 -2.40 13.44 -6.61
CA ASN A 97 -1.87 12.22 -5.96
C ASN A 97 -2.63 11.84 -4.69
N TYR A 98 -3.15 12.83 -3.96
CA TYR A 98 -4.02 12.57 -2.82
C TYR A 98 -5.36 12.01 -3.27
N ASP A 99 -6.02 12.61 -4.26
CA ASP A 99 -7.35 12.21 -4.73
C ASP A 99 -7.34 10.82 -5.41
N MET A 100 -6.22 10.46 -6.06
CA MET A 100 -6.07 9.18 -6.78
C MET A 100 -5.55 8.03 -5.91
N ARG A 101 -5.45 8.24 -4.60
CA ARG A 101 -4.98 7.21 -3.67
C ARG A 101 -6.14 6.42 -3.10
N TRP A 102 -6.13 5.11 -3.41
CA TRP A 102 -7.17 4.18 -3.01
C TRP A 102 -6.57 2.93 -2.38
N TYR A 103 -7.19 2.45 -1.32
CA TYR A 103 -6.87 1.20 -0.65
C TYR A 103 -8.12 0.34 -0.59
N VAL A 104 -8.08 -0.85 -1.18
CA VAL A 104 -9.20 -1.78 -1.18
C VAL A 104 -8.74 -3.05 -0.46
N ILE A 105 -9.39 -3.36 0.64
CA ILE A 105 -9.18 -4.58 1.42
C ILE A 105 -10.33 -5.52 1.10
N THR A 106 -9.99 -6.69 0.56
CA THR A 106 -10.93 -7.79 0.31
C THR A 106 -10.64 -8.92 1.31
N GLU A 107 -11.43 -9.96 1.30
CA GLU A 107 -11.17 -11.13 2.17
C GLU A 107 -9.81 -11.79 1.90
N ARG A 108 -9.32 -11.78 0.66
CA ARG A 108 -8.12 -12.53 0.23
C ARG A 108 -6.93 -11.65 -0.14
N SER A 109 -7.16 -10.38 -0.41
CA SER A 109 -6.13 -9.50 -0.97
C SER A 109 -6.29 -8.05 -0.54
N LEU A 110 -5.16 -7.36 -0.54
CA LEU A 110 -5.03 -5.93 -0.38
C LEU A 110 -4.64 -5.33 -1.73
N LEU A 111 -5.45 -4.42 -2.26
CA LEU A 111 -5.18 -3.66 -3.47
C LEU A 111 -4.84 -2.22 -3.08
N ILE A 112 -3.70 -1.73 -3.55
CA ILE A 112 -3.25 -0.35 -3.39
C ILE A 112 -3.13 0.26 -4.77
N ARG A 113 -3.85 1.35 -5.00
CA ARG A 113 -3.72 2.16 -6.21
C ARG A 113 -3.28 3.56 -5.85
N GLU A 114 -2.16 4.00 -6.42
CA GLU A 114 -1.60 5.33 -6.18
C GLU A 114 -0.92 5.91 -7.43
N GLY A 115 -0.80 7.24 -7.45
CA GLY A 115 -0.08 7.97 -8.48
C GLY A 115 -0.98 8.56 -9.56
N VAL A 116 -0.49 9.65 -10.18
CA VAL A 116 -1.15 10.38 -11.29
C VAL A 116 -0.34 10.28 -12.57
N TRP A 117 0.95 10.58 -12.50
CA TRP A 117 1.86 10.49 -13.64
C TRP A 117 2.19 9.05 -14.00
N ILE A 118 2.41 8.25 -12.96
CA ILE A 118 2.62 6.81 -13.08
C ILE A 118 1.63 6.17 -12.11
N VAL A 119 0.55 5.61 -12.66
CA VAL A 119 -0.42 4.85 -11.87
C VAL A 119 0.21 3.51 -11.51
N ARG A 120 0.33 3.28 -10.22
CA ARG A 120 0.80 2.00 -9.67
C ARG A 120 -0.36 1.31 -9.01
N GLU A 121 -0.56 0.07 -9.38
CA GLU A 121 -1.53 -0.81 -8.76
C GLU A 121 -0.80 -2.03 -8.22
N ILE A 122 -0.86 -2.21 -6.92
CA ILE A 122 -0.19 -3.29 -6.22
C ILE A 122 -1.27 -4.15 -5.59
N THR A 123 -1.36 -5.40 -6.00
CA THR A 123 -2.22 -6.39 -5.38
C THR A 123 -1.37 -7.35 -4.57
N LEU A 124 -1.67 -7.45 -3.29
CA LEU A 124 -1.00 -8.32 -2.34
C LEU A 124 -2.01 -9.31 -1.79
N THR A 125 -1.73 -10.61 -1.92
CA THR A 125 -2.54 -11.66 -1.32
C THR A 125 -2.14 -11.86 0.13
N PHE A 126 -3.10 -12.04 1.04
CA PHE A 126 -2.80 -12.25 2.46
C PHE A 126 -2.01 -13.54 2.71
N ALA A 127 -2.12 -14.54 1.85
CA ALA A 127 -1.30 -15.75 1.94
C ALA A 127 0.22 -15.46 1.90
N ASN A 128 0.63 -14.40 1.18
CA ASN A 128 2.03 -14.00 1.04
C ASN A 128 2.47 -12.93 2.05
N ALA A 129 1.54 -12.37 2.83
CA ALA A 129 1.86 -11.34 3.83
C ALA A 129 2.52 -11.99 5.07
N GLN A 130 3.64 -11.42 5.49
CA GLN A 130 4.42 -11.93 6.63
C GLN A 130 4.32 -11.05 7.86
N ASN A 131 4.42 -9.74 7.66
CA ASN A 131 4.50 -8.79 8.76
C ASN A 131 3.65 -7.56 8.44
N VAL A 132 2.96 -7.05 9.45
CA VAL A 132 2.17 -5.81 9.38
C VAL A 132 2.63 -4.89 10.49
N ARG A 133 3.06 -3.68 10.14
CA ARG A 133 3.53 -2.70 11.11
C ARG A 133 2.93 -1.32 10.84
N ILE A 134 2.81 -0.55 11.92
CA ILE A 134 2.46 0.87 11.84
C ILE A 134 3.75 1.67 11.94
N THR A 135 3.91 2.63 11.03
CA THR A 135 5.01 3.58 11.05
C THR A 135 4.46 5.00 11.16
N GLN A 136 5.04 5.79 12.06
CA GLN A 136 4.65 7.16 12.30
C GLN A 136 5.87 8.01 12.65
N GLY A 137 6.22 8.93 11.75
CA GLY A 137 7.27 9.91 12.00
C GLY A 137 6.81 11.07 12.91
N PRO A 138 7.75 11.92 13.40
CA PRO A 138 7.42 13.01 14.33
C PRO A 138 6.44 14.03 13.72
N LEU A 139 6.63 14.42 12.48
CA LEU A 139 5.72 15.33 11.79
C LEU A 139 4.35 14.67 11.50
N GLN A 140 4.33 13.38 11.15
CA GLN A 140 3.08 12.65 10.94
C GLN A 140 2.26 12.55 12.23
N ARG A 141 2.96 12.43 13.37
CA ARG A 141 2.34 12.48 14.71
C ARG A 141 1.70 13.84 14.99
N LEU A 142 2.39 14.93 14.60
CA LEU A 142 1.85 16.29 14.74
C LEU A 142 0.58 16.50 13.91
N PHE A 143 0.53 15.92 12.69
CA PHE A 143 -0.64 15.99 11.82
C PHE A 143 -1.71 14.94 12.14
N GLY A 144 -1.45 13.98 13.04
CA GLY A 144 -2.44 13.01 13.52
C GLY A 144 -2.72 11.85 12.56
N PHE A 145 -1.76 11.41 11.74
CA PHE A 145 -1.93 10.27 10.86
C PHE A 145 -0.74 9.30 10.94
N SER A 146 -0.94 8.07 10.49
CA SER A 146 0.08 7.03 10.47
C SER A 146 0.05 6.27 9.13
N ASN A 147 1.07 5.46 8.91
CA ASN A 147 1.13 4.57 7.76
C ASN A 147 1.09 3.11 8.24
N VAL A 148 0.43 2.25 7.48
CA VAL A 148 0.46 0.80 7.68
C VAL A 148 1.31 0.17 6.58
N GLU A 149 2.34 -0.56 6.96
CA GLU A 149 3.23 -1.26 6.03
C GLU A 149 3.01 -2.77 6.16
N VAL A 150 2.89 -3.43 5.01
CA VAL A 150 2.75 -4.88 4.90
C VAL A 150 3.93 -5.42 4.12
N ASP A 151 4.73 -6.27 4.77
CA ASP A 151 5.86 -6.95 4.13
C ASP A 151 5.41 -8.34 3.61
N THR A 152 5.88 -8.73 2.42
CA THR A 152 5.57 -10.03 1.81
C THR A 152 6.74 -11.01 1.86
N ALA A 153 6.41 -12.29 1.76
CA ALA A 153 7.40 -13.35 1.58
C ALA A 153 8.21 -13.14 0.30
N GLY A 154 9.51 -13.33 0.38
CA GLY A 154 10.45 -13.15 -0.74
C GLY A 154 11.28 -11.88 -0.69
N GLY A 155 11.00 -10.95 0.25
CA GLY A 155 11.77 -9.72 0.48
C GLY A 155 12.92 -9.90 1.45
N GLY A 156 13.71 -10.94 1.32
CA GLY A 156 14.88 -11.16 2.20
C GLY A 156 15.90 -10.05 2.08
N GLY A 157 16.10 -9.30 3.20
CA GLY A 157 17.33 -8.69 3.60
C GLY A 157 18.12 -7.82 2.63
N GLY A 158 17.51 -6.82 2.03
CA GLY A 158 18.22 -5.74 1.38
C GLY A 158 18.29 -4.49 2.28
N SER A 159 19.13 -4.50 3.30
CA SER A 159 19.61 -3.31 3.98
C SER A 159 20.57 -2.57 3.04
N GLY A 160 20.07 -1.88 2.05
CA GLY A 160 20.93 -1.18 1.11
C GLY A 160 20.20 -0.10 0.34
N SER A 161 20.64 1.11 0.57
CA SER A 161 20.46 2.36 -0.14
C SER A 161 19.16 3.14 0.09
N HIS A 162 19.36 4.18 0.83
CA HIS A 162 18.63 5.43 0.83
C HIS A 162 18.66 6.04 -0.58
N HIS A 163 17.68 5.79 -1.42
CA HIS A 163 17.32 6.72 -2.50
C HIS A 163 16.00 6.27 -3.14
N GLY A 164 14.98 7.06 -2.92
CA GLY A 164 13.69 6.99 -3.59
C GLY A 164 12.61 6.22 -2.80
N GLU A 165 11.56 6.93 -2.43
CA GLU A 165 10.29 6.37 -1.93
C GLU A 165 9.56 5.50 -3.00
N GLY A 166 10.35 4.85 -3.86
CA GLY A 166 9.90 3.85 -4.81
C GLY A 166 9.50 2.58 -4.09
N ALA A 167 8.33 2.07 -4.40
CA ALA A 167 7.81 0.82 -3.90
C ALA A 167 8.88 -0.27 -3.96
N ARG A 168 9.34 -0.73 -2.79
CA ARG A 168 10.15 -1.95 -2.71
C ARG A 168 9.24 -3.08 -3.21
N PRO A 169 9.69 -3.96 -4.10
CA PRO A 169 8.82 -4.95 -4.76
C PRO A 169 8.11 -5.90 -3.77
N HIS A 170 8.54 -5.93 -2.51
CA HIS A 170 8.04 -6.82 -1.47
C HIS A 170 7.41 -6.08 -0.28
N ARG A 171 7.06 -4.81 -0.46
CA ARG A 171 6.43 -4.00 0.59
C ARG A 171 5.28 -3.20 0.02
N ALA A 172 4.10 -3.36 0.62
CA ALA A 172 2.94 -2.53 0.37
C ALA A 172 2.79 -1.53 1.53
N ALA A 173 2.52 -0.26 1.22
CA ALA A 173 2.35 0.78 2.23
C ALA A 173 1.04 1.54 2.02
N LEU A 174 0.16 1.48 3.00
CA LEU A 174 -1.04 2.31 3.10
C LEU A 174 -0.66 3.59 3.85
N ARG A 175 -0.55 4.68 3.12
CA ARG A 175 -0.07 5.96 3.68
C ARG A 175 -1.23 6.89 4.03
N GLY A 176 -1.08 7.63 5.13
CA GLY A 176 -2.02 8.67 5.50
C GLY A 176 -3.33 8.14 6.06
N LEU A 177 -3.28 7.19 6.98
CA LEU A 177 -4.44 6.67 7.68
C LEU A 177 -4.56 7.33 9.06
N ASP A 178 -5.75 7.79 9.40
CA ASP A 178 -6.11 8.26 10.74
C ASP A 178 -6.40 7.10 11.70
N ASN A 179 -6.98 6.02 11.17
CA ASN A 179 -7.38 4.81 11.88
C ASN A 179 -6.43 3.61 11.61
N ALA A 180 -5.12 3.87 11.57
CA ALA A 180 -4.11 2.85 11.20
C ALA A 180 -4.16 1.60 12.09
N THR A 181 -4.51 1.72 13.37
CA THR A 181 -4.68 0.57 14.28
C THR A 181 -5.83 -0.33 13.84
N PHE A 182 -6.97 0.24 13.49
CA PHE A 182 -8.11 -0.52 12.98
C PHE A 182 -7.77 -1.24 11.68
N VAL A 183 -7.14 -0.54 10.74
CA VAL A 183 -6.75 -1.13 9.44
C VAL A 183 -5.72 -2.25 9.64
N ARG A 184 -4.73 -2.07 10.53
CA ARG A 184 -3.78 -3.13 10.88
C ARG A 184 -4.49 -4.36 11.44
N ASP A 185 -5.40 -4.17 12.40
CA ASP A 185 -6.09 -5.27 13.09
C ASP A 185 -7.00 -6.02 12.11
N LEU A 186 -7.67 -5.31 11.21
CA LEU A 186 -8.43 -5.90 10.11
C LEU A 186 -7.54 -6.76 9.19
N ILE A 187 -6.39 -6.25 8.78
CA ILE A 187 -5.44 -7.01 7.96
C ILE A 187 -4.93 -8.25 8.72
N LEU A 188 -4.62 -8.11 10.01
CA LEU A 188 -4.16 -9.25 10.83
C LEU A 188 -5.26 -10.31 11.01
N GLU A 189 -6.52 -9.91 11.10
CA GLU A 189 -7.65 -10.84 11.16
C GLU A 189 -7.76 -11.66 9.87
N HIS A 190 -7.72 -10.99 8.71
CA HIS A 190 -7.71 -11.68 7.41
C HIS A 190 -6.50 -12.61 7.27
N LEU A 191 -5.32 -12.18 7.72
CA LEU A 191 -4.11 -13.00 7.74
C LEU A 191 -4.27 -14.28 8.58
N ARG A 192 -4.85 -14.18 9.77
CA ARG A 192 -5.13 -15.33 10.64
C ARG A 192 -6.09 -16.30 9.96
N ARG A 193 -7.20 -15.83 9.42
CA ARG A 193 -8.19 -16.65 8.70
C ARG A 193 -7.54 -17.43 7.56
N HIS A 194 -6.64 -16.81 6.79
CA HIS A 194 -5.96 -17.50 5.68
C HIS A 194 -4.89 -18.48 6.13
N ARG A 195 -4.17 -18.24 7.22
CA ARG A 195 -3.20 -19.19 7.77
C ARG A 195 -3.90 -20.42 8.35
N THR A 196 -5.03 -20.23 8.97
CA THR A 196 -5.81 -21.28 9.61
C THR A 196 -6.52 -22.17 8.58
N ALA A 197 -6.99 -21.59 7.46
CA ALA A 197 -7.63 -22.35 6.37
C ALA A 197 -6.70 -23.39 5.70
N GLY A 198 -5.36 -23.23 5.83
CA GLY A 198 -4.37 -24.19 5.30
C GLY A 198 -3.96 -25.28 6.28
N LEU A 199 -4.25 -25.14 7.58
CA LEU A 199 -3.81 -26.05 8.65
C LEU A 199 -4.96 -26.71 9.43
N GLY A 200 -6.24 -26.49 8.99
CA GLY A 200 -7.43 -26.85 9.76
C GLY A 200 -7.55 -25.96 10.99
N ASP A 201 -8.66 -25.25 11.11
CA ASP A 201 -8.91 -24.35 12.24
C ASP A 201 -8.81 -25.12 13.55
N PRO A 202 -8.01 -24.69 14.54
CA PRO A 202 -8.04 -25.28 15.88
C PRO A 202 -9.46 -25.19 16.50
N ASP A 203 -10.26 -24.19 16.11
CA ASP A 203 -11.65 -24.04 16.53
C ASP A 203 -12.62 -24.97 15.77
N ASP A 204 -12.31 -25.38 14.54
CA ASP A 204 -13.02 -26.48 13.87
C ASP A 204 -12.87 -27.81 14.61
N ARG A 205 -11.80 -27.97 15.41
CA ARG A 205 -11.66 -29.11 16.34
C ARG A 205 -12.56 -28.98 17.56
N ALA A 206 -13.04 -27.81 17.90
CA ALA A 206 -13.98 -27.59 18.99
C ALA A 206 -15.44 -27.66 18.53
N GLY A 207 -15.72 -27.33 17.25
CA GLY A 207 -17.07 -27.31 16.63
C GLY A 207 -17.41 -28.56 15.81
N ALA A 208 -16.42 -29.18 15.18
CA ALA A 208 -16.54 -30.56 14.69
C ALA A 208 -16.48 -31.46 15.95
N GLY A 209 -17.63 -31.55 16.61
CA GLY A 209 -17.83 -32.60 17.60
C GLY A 209 -17.17 -33.85 17.04
N ARG A 210 -16.20 -34.40 17.76
CA ARG A 210 -15.57 -35.68 17.48
C ARG A 210 -16.57 -36.56 16.73
N LYS A 211 -16.51 -36.57 15.39
CA LYS A 211 -16.83 -37.80 14.70
C LYS A 211 -15.82 -38.76 15.29
N ALA A 212 -16.22 -39.40 16.37
CA ALA A 212 -15.48 -40.56 16.88
C ALA A 212 -15.24 -41.37 15.63
N LEU A 213 -13.95 -41.51 15.24
CA LEU A 213 -13.59 -42.41 14.16
C LEU A 213 -14.37 -43.66 14.45
N ASP A 214 -15.24 -44.03 13.50
CA ASP A 214 -16.11 -45.16 13.68
C ASP A 214 -15.23 -46.35 14.13
N PRO A 215 -15.48 -46.95 15.27
CA PRO A 215 -14.63 -48.04 15.80
C PRO A 215 -14.52 -49.19 14.81
N GLU A 216 -15.49 -49.34 13.88
CA GLU A 216 -15.43 -50.28 12.77
C GLU A 216 -14.38 -49.88 11.75
N LEU A 217 -14.34 -48.60 11.35
CA LEU A 217 -13.33 -48.09 10.42
C LEU A 217 -11.88 -48.23 10.97
N LEU A 218 -11.72 -48.00 12.28
CA LEU A 218 -10.43 -48.18 12.94
C LEU A 218 -9.99 -49.63 12.96
N ARG A 219 -10.93 -50.58 13.12
CA ARG A 219 -10.66 -52.02 13.06
C ARG A 219 -10.26 -52.47 11.66
N GLU A 220 -10.98 -51.98 10.66
CA GLU A 220 -10.70 -52.27 9.24
C GLU A 220 -9.28 -51.81 8.85
N ILE A 221 -8.93 -50.55 9.18
CA ILE A 221 -7.57 -50.00 8.96
C ILE A 221 -6.51 -50.81 9.69
N LEU A 222 -6.79 -51.23 10.92
CA LEU A 222 -5.85 -52.01 11.73
C LEU A 222 -5.63 -53.44 11.15
N GLU A 223 -6.66 -54.08 10.64
CA GLU A 223 -6.55 -55.40 9.97
C GLU A 223 -5.78 -55.31 8.66
N GLU A 224 -6.04 -54.25 7.87
CA GLU A 224 -5.33 -54.01 6.62
C GLU A 224 -3.84 -53.69 6.87
N ALA A 225 -3.51 -52.94 7.91
CA ALA A 225 -2.13 -52.68 8.33
C ALA A 225 -1.42 -53.94 8.81
N LYS A 226 -2.13 -54.89 9.51
CA LYS A 226 -1.56 -56.15 9.92
C LYS A 226 -1.29 -57.08 8.71
N THR A 227 -2.20 -57.12 7.73
CA THR A 227 -2.01 -57.93 6.51
C THR A 227 -0.85 -57.43 5.68
N LEU A 228 -0.70 -56.11 5.52
CA LEU A 228 0.47 -55.50 4.86
C LEU A 228 1.78 -55.82 5.59
N ARG A 229 1.79 -55.76 6.91
CA ARG A 229 2.96 -56.09 7.72
C ARG A 229 3.35 -57.56 7.56
N THR A 230 2.40 -58.48 7.56
CA THR A 230 2.68 -59.92 7.39
C THR A 230 3.20 -60.23 5.98
N ALA A 231 2.65 -59.54 4.94
CA ALA A 231 3.14 -59.67 3.58
C ALA A 231 4.56 -59.12 3.40
N LEU A 232 4.91 -58.02 4.06
CA LEU A 232 6.27 -57.46 4.04
C LEU A 232 7.27 -58.37 4.73
N VAL A 233 6.91 -58.96 5.87
CA VAL A 233 7.78 -59.91 6.62
C VAL A 233 8.00 -61.19 5.86
N SER A 234 6.98 -61.69 5.11
CA SER A 234 7.13 -62.86 4.25
C SER A 234 8.04 -62.57 3.02
N ALA A 235 7.94 -61.38 2.42
CA ALA A 235 8.79 -60.97 1.30
C ALA A 235 10.27 -60.73 1.68
N GLN A 236 10.59 -60.47 2.91
CA GLN A 236 11.97 -60.34 3.42
C GLN A 236 12.63 -61.68 3.74
N ARG A 237 11.89 -62.80 3.72
CA ARG A 237 12.42 -64.16 4.02
C ARG A 237 12.68 -64.98 2.79
N THR A 238 12.39 -64.47 1.63
CA THR A 238 12.76 -65.02 0.31
C THR A 238 13.94 -64.28 -0.28
#